data_a618d3a30000f4b136d1b845242956bc
#
_entry.id   a618d3a30000f4b136d1b845242956bc
#
_cell.length_a   1.000
_cell.length_b   1.000
_cell.length_c   1.000
_cell.angle_alpha   90.00
_cell.angle_beta   90.00
_cell.angle_gamma   90.00
#
_symmetry.space_group_name_H-M   'P 1'
#
loop_
_entity.id
_entity.type
_entity.pdbx_description
1 polymer ?
#
loop_
_entity_poly.entity_id
_entity_poly.type
_entity_poly.pdbx_seq_one_letter_code
_entity_poly.pdbx_strand_id
1 'polypeptide(L)'
;DGSGDTAGLVMTGSDLFVSRPAGLCITPTEGTCAAGDASCPVFKKTGEAFQMNIKGVAWQADDDKDLCSGNLATPNFALANIALGSQLVAPTPGVEAVVGTASYDHSNAKGNNNLNTLSQSVNEVGVFRMTATPPAAGYFNDTIPAATSVPVGRFVPWGFNLVSGTVTPACGDFSYMSQPFGVQTTVQARNRQGGITQNYHDAFARGTLSLVAANDQDGVDRSNRLDPLVTSWSAGVADFTGQSRFMRLRELTPTLTAPEEPLRALQL
;
A
#
# COMPACT_ATOMS: atom_id res chain seq x y z
N ASP A 1 -69.99 -10.07 -14.72
CA ASP A 1 -71.16 -10.75 -15.22
C ASP A 1 -70.76 -12.19 -15.48
N GLY A 2 -71.67 -13.15 -15.50
CA GLY A 2 -71.38 -14.56 -15.70
C GLY A 2 -71.27 -14.95 -17.19
N SER A 3 -71.13 -14.04 -18.10
CA SER A 3 -71.07 -14.27 -19.56
C SER A 3 -69.74 -14.83 -20.05
N GLY A 4 -68.67 -14.72 -19.27
CA GLY A 4 -67.34 -15.12 -19.68
C GLY A 4 -66.69 -14.16 -20.72
N ASP A 5 -67.36 -13.09 -21.11
CA ASP A 5 -66.85 -12.08 -21.99
C ASP A 5 -65.95 -11.11 -21.21
N THR A 6 -64.66 -11.18 -21.43
CA THR A 6 -63.66 -10.29 -20.86
C THR A 6 -63.17 -9.23 -21.84
N ALA A 7 -63.77 -9.16 -23.05
CA ALA A 7 -63.40 -8.18 -24.07
C ALA A 7 -63.75 -6.77 -23.59
N GLY A 8 -62.74 -5.90 -23.56
CA GLY A 8 -62.88 -4.53 -23.10
C GLY A 8 -62.82 -4.30 -21.59
N LEU A 9 -62.64 -5.35 -20.78
CA LEU A 9 -62.39 -5.18 -19.35
C LEU A 9 -60.91 -4.86 -19.14
N VAL A 10 -60.60 -3.64 -18.73
CA VAL A 10 -59.27 -3.22 -18.33
C VAL A 10 -59.27 -3.06 -16.81
N MET A 11 -58.54 -3.93 -16.13
CA MET A 11 -58.27 -3.78 -14.69
C MET A 11 -56.98 -2.99 -14.54
N THR A 12 -57.03 -1.84 -13.89
CA THR A 12 -55.86 -1.05 -13.53
C THR A 12 -55.65 -1.12 -12.05
N GLY A 13 -54.41 -1.44 -11.66
CA GLY A 13 -53.92 -1.38 -10.28
C GLY A 13 -52.62 -0.60 -10.25
N SER A 14 -52.32 0.03 -9.13
CA SER A 14 -51.02 0.66 -8.89
C SER A 14 -50.53 0.24 -7.52
N ASP A 15 -49.26 -0.14 -7.46
CA ASP A 15 -48.54 -0.38 -6.22
C ASP A 15 -47.13 0.17 -6.33
N LEU A 16 -46.53 0.45 -5.19
CA LEU A 16 -45.14 0.94 -5.11
C LEU A 16 -44.22 -0.26 -4.94
N PHE A 17 -43.20 -0.35 -5.78
CA PHE A 17 -42.12 -1.30 -5.60
C PHE A 17 -40.79 -0.57 -5.65
N VAL A 18 -39.81 -1.11 -4.92
CA VAL A 18 -38.43 -0.62 -4.90
C VAL A 18 -37.57 -1.51 -5.77
N SER A 19 -36.84 -0.90 -6.71
CA SER A 19 -35.80 -1.58 -7.48
C SER A 19 -34.43 -1.11 -6.99
N ARG A 20 -33.60 -2.05 -6.56
CA ARG A 20 -32.24 -1.77 -6.07
C ARG A 20 -31.17 -2.35 -6.97
N PRO A 21 -29.93 -1.85 -6.92
CA PRO A 21 -28.78 -2.52 -7.52
C PRO A 21 -28.60 -3.93 -6.97
N ALA A 22 -28.08 -4.86 -7.79
CA ALA A 22 -27.63 -6.16 -7.32
C ALA A 22 -26.44 -6.01 -6.34
N GLY A 23 -25.60 -5.00 -6.59
CA GLY A 23 -24.47 -4.64 -5.76
C GLY A 23 -23.66 -3.51 -6.34
N LEU A 24 -22.45 -3.35 -5.82
CA LEU A 24 -21.46 -2.37 -6.30
C LEU A 24 -20.33 -3.11 -7.02
N CYS A 25 -19.84 -2.51 -8.11
CA CYS A 25 -18.58 -2.90 -8.74
C CYS A 25 -17.51 -1.88 -8.38
N ILE A 26 -16.40 -2.34 -7.81
CA ILE A 26 -15.24 -1.52 -7.43
C ILE A 26 -14.06 -1.91 -8.29
N THR A 27 -13.52 -0.96 -9.04
CA THR A 27 -12.35 -1.19 -9.89
C THR A 27 -11.31 -0.10 -9.67
N PRO A 28 -10.07 -0.46 -9.31
CA PRO A 28 -8.97 0.49 -9.37
C PRO A 28 -8.73 0.85 -10.83
N THR A 29 -8.36 2.10 -11.11
CA THR A 29 -8.04 2.51 -12.49
C THR A 29 -6.68 1.96 -12.95
N GLU A 30 -5.83 1.63 -12.01
CA GLU A 30 -4.47 1.08 -12.19
C GLU A 30 -4.04 0.27 -10.96
N GLY A 31 -2.90 -0.41 -11.03
CA GLY A 31 -2.29 -1.06 -9.87
C GLY A 31 -2.93 -2.40 -9.48
N THR A 32 -3.56 -3.10 -10.38
CA THR A 32 -4.03 -4.47 -10.12
C THR A 32 -2.85 -5.41 -9.88
N CYS A 33 -2.96 -6.26 -8.87
CA CYS A 33 -1.94 -7.21 -8.46
C CYS A 33 -2.54 -8.62 -8.47
N ALA A 34 -2.61 -9.24 -9.64
CA ALA A 34 -3.26 -10.55 -9.81
C ALA A 34 -2.60 -11.66 -8.98
N ALA A 35 -1.28 -11.61 -8.76
CA ALA A 35 -0.55 -12.56 -7.91
C ALA A 35 -0.95 -12.42 -6.43
N GLY A 36 -1.37 -11.24 -6.00
CA GLY A 36 -1.77 -10.99 -4.61
C GLY A 36 -0.61 -11.03 -3.61
N ASP A 37 0.63 -10.84 -4.05
CA ASP A 37 1.82 -10.99 -3.20
C ASP A 37 2.93 -9.99 -3.52
N ALA A 38 4.09 -10.18 -2.90
CA ALA A 38 5.26 -9.31 -3.07
C ALA A 38 5.88 -9.35 -4.48
N SER A 39 5.51 -10.29 -5.36
CA SER A 39 6.04 -10.37 -6.73
C SER A 39 5.48 -9.29 -7.64
N CYS A 40 4.33 -8.71 -7.30
CA CYS A 40 3.73 -7.63 -8.07
C CYS A 40 4.68 -6.42 -8.20
N PRO A 41 4.63 -5.72 -9.35
CA PRO A 41 5.33 -4.45 -9.52
C PRO A 41 4.97 -3.45 -8.42
N VAL A 42 5.86 -2.49 -8.14
CA VAL A 42 5.52 -1.36 -7.26
C VAL A 42 4.43 -0.52 -7.91
N PHE A 43 3.36 -0.30 -7.18
CA PHE A 43 2.25 0.54 -7.63
C PHE A 43 2.39 1.97 -7.11
N LYS A 44 2.28 2.16 -5.79
CA LYS A 44 2.34 3.47 -5.13
C LYS A 44 3.11 3.37 -3.82
N LYS A 45 3.58 4.53 -3.33
CA LYS A 45 4.06 4.67 -1.96
C LYS A 45 2.89 4.81 -1.00
N THR A 46 3.08 4.37 0.25
CA THR A 46 2.06 4.47 1.30
C THR A 46 1.68 5.93 1.57
N GLY A 47 0.37 6.23 1.49
CA GLY A 47 -0.18 7.58 1.59
C GLY A 47 -0.21 8.35 0.26
N GLU A 48 0.25 7.78 -0.85
CA GLU A 48 0.10 8.35 -2.19
C GLU A 48 -1.28 8.05 -2.75
N ALA A 49 -1.88 9.04 -3.40
CA ALA A 49 -3.23 8.91 -3.94
C ALA A 49 -3.27 8.10 -5.23
N PHE A 50 -4.35 7.34 -5.41
CA PHE A 50 -4.72 6.65 -6.65
C PHE A 50 -6.23 6.76 -6.88
N GLN A 51 -6.69 6.48 -8.09
CA GLN A 51 -8.08 6.58 -8.45
C GLN A 51 -8.80 5.23 -8.36
N MET A 52 -10.01 5.25 -7.81
CA MET A 52 -10.94 4.13 -7.79
C MET A 52 -12.24 4.51 -8.47
N ASN A 53 -12.79 3.58 -9.23
CA ASN A 53 -14.09 3.67 -9.84
C ASN A 53 -15.08 2.77 -9.07
N ILE A 54 -16.26 3.31 -8.76
CA ILE A 54 -17.35 2.56 -8.16
C ILE A 54 -18.63 2.85 -8.94
N LYS A 55 -19.38 1.81 -9.29
CA LYS A 55 -20.71 1.92 -9.93
C LYS A 55 -21.70 0.97 -9.29
N GLY A 56 -22.96 1.35 -9.22
CA GLY A 56 -24.06 0.43 -8.94
C GLY A 56 -24.36 -0.41 -10.18
N VAL A 57 -24.58 -1.70 -10.00
CA VAL A 57 -24.82 -2.64 -11.11
C VAL A 57 -26.11 -3.40 -10.95
N ALA A 58 -26.76 -3.69 -12.07
CA ALA A 58 -27.99 -4.46 -12.13
C ALA A 58 -27.71 -5.97 -11.97
N TRP A 59 -28.72 -6.71 -11.60
CA TRP A 59 -28.70 -8.17 -11.62
C TRP A 59 -28.50 -8.70 -13.06
N GLN A 60 -27.75 -9.78 -13.19
CA GLN A 60 -27.50 -10.47 -14.43
C GLN A 60 -27.87 -11.95 -14.35
N ALA A 61 -27.43 -12.65 -13.28
CA ALA A 61 -27.72 -14.04 -13.03
C ALA A 61 -27.65 -14.32 -11.52
N ASP A 62 -28.29 -15.43 -11.07
CA ASP A 62 -28.36 -15.79 -9.65
C ASP A 62 -27.00 -16.22 -9.06
N ASP A 63 -26.11 -16.76 -9.88
CA ASP A 63 -24.81 -17.29 -9.51
C ASP A 63 -23.65 -16.37 -9.93
N ASP A 64 -23.96 -15.12 -10.33
CA ASP A 64 -22.97 -14.14 -10.71
C ASP A 64 -22.03 -13.77 -9.55
N LYS A 65 -20.76 -14.19 -9.68
CA LYS A 65 -19.72 -13.95 -8.69
C LYS A 65 -18.85 -12.72 -8.98
N ASP A 66 -18.98 -12.14 -10.18
CA ASP A 66 -18.20 -10.97 -10.60
C ASP A 66 -19.11 -9.86 -11.12
N LEU A 67 -19.64 -9.09 -10.22
CA LEU A 67 -20.49 -7.93 -10.52
C LEU A 67 -19.81 -6.85 -11.38
N CYS A 68 -18.52 -6.95 -11.63
CA CYS A 68 -17.78 -6.02 -12.50
C CYS A 68 -17.76 -6.46 -13.97
N SER A 69 -18.13 -7.71 -14.26
CA SER A 69 -18.06 -8.31 -15.58
C SER A 69 -19.45 -8.51 -16.20
N GLY A 70 -19.79 -7.72 -17.20
CA GLY A 70 -21.02 -7.89 -17.98
C GLY A 70 -22.27 -7.21 -17.39
N ASN A 71 -22.33 -6.93 -16.09
CA ASN A 71 -23.49 -6.30 -15.48
C ASN A 71 -23.70 -4.87 -15.94
N LEU A 72 -24.95 -4.57 -16.28
CA LEU A 72 -25.35 -3.21 -16.67
C LEU A 72 -25.32 -2.27 -15.47
N ALA A 73 -24.93 -1.04 -15.69
CA ALA A 73 -25.00 -0.01 -14.65
C ALA A 73 -26.46 0.35 -14.30
N THR A 74 -26.69 0.76 -13.06
CA THR A 74 -27.96 1.30 -12.56
C THR A 74 -27.90 2.83 -12.54
N PRO A 75 -28.29 3.54 -13.63
CA PRO A 75 -27.94 4.95 -13.85
C PRO A 75 -28.61 5.91 -12.85
N ASN A 76 -29.69 5.50 -12.20
CA ASN A 76 -30.41 6.31 -11.21
C ASN A 76 -29.99 6.04 -9.76
N PHE A 77 -29.09 5.09 -9.53
CA PHE A 77 -28.65 4.75 -8.18
C PHE A 77 -27.85 5.89 -7.55
N ALA A 78 -28.25 6.27 -6.35
CA ALA A 78 -27.53 7.19 -5.50
C ALA A 78 -27.69 6.74 -4.05
N LEU A 79 -26.65 6.84 -3.25
CA LEU A 79 -26.65 6.43 -1.86
C LEU A 79 -25.55 7.17 -1.09
N ALA A 80 -25.95 7.85 -0.02
CA ALA A 80 -25.01 8.56 0.84
C ALA A 80 -24.31 7.60 1.84
N ASN A 81 -23.17 8.05 2.37
CA ASN A 81 -22.45 7.42 3.48
C ASN A 81 -22.02 5.96 3.22
N ILE A 82 -21.59 5.63 2.02
CA ILE A 82 -20.97 4.33 1.75
C ILE A 82 -19.58 4.33 2.42
N ALA A 83 -19.40 3.43 3.40
CA ALA A 83 -18.12 3.28 4.09
C ALA A 83 -17.09 2.62 3.18
N LEU A 84 -15.86 3.14 3.18
CA LEU A 84 -14.73 2.60 2.43
C LEU A 84 -13.68 2.05 3.38
N GLY A 85 -13.04 0.98 2.97
CA GLY A 85 -11.99 0.32 3.75
C GLY A 85 -11.03 -0.47 2.88
N SER A 86 -10.20 -1.25 3.54
CA SER A 86 -9.29 -2.20 2.91
C SER A 86 -9.42 -3.58 3.55
N GLN A 87 -8.96 -4.59 2.84
CA GLN A 87 -8.77 -5.94 3.32
C GLN A 87 -7.39 -6.40 2.90
N LEU A 88 -6.55 -6.78 3.86
CA LEU A 88 -5.19 -7.26 3.58
C LEU A 88 -5.22 -8.57 2.80
N VAL A 89 -4.43 -8.62 1.74
CA VAL A 89 -4.16 -9.85 0.96
C VAL A 89 -2.78 -10.41 1.31
N ALA A 90 -1.78 -9.51 1.37
CA ALA A 90 -0.40 -9.86 1.76
C ALA A 90 0.34 -8.63 2.32
N PRO A 91 1.32 -8.83 3.25
CA PRO A 91 1.84 -10.08 3.79
C PRO A 91 0.90 -10.80 4.75
N THR A 92 1.22 -12.06 5.07
CA THR A 92 0.56 -12.81 6.13
C THR A 92 1.64 -13.45 7.03
N PRO A 93 1.71 -13.14 8.34
CA PRO A 93 0.81 -12.20 9.07
C PRO A 93 1.01 -10.74 8.65
N GLY A 94 0.04 -9.88 8.97
CA GLY A 94 0.11 -8.46 8.69
C GLY A 94 -1.05 -7.69 9.30
N VAL A 95 -1.06 -6.37 9.11
CA VAL A 95 -2.10 -5.46 9.62
C VAL A 95 -2.87 -4.83 8.46
N GLU A 96 -4.15 -4.54 8.69
CA GLU A 96 -4.99 -3.82 7.74
C GLU A 96 -4.50 -2.38 7.53
N ALA A 97 -4.68 -1.87 6.32
CA ALA A 97 -4.40 -0.47 6.05
C ALA A 97 -5.57 0.43 6.44
N VAL A 98 -5.26 1.58 6.98
CA VAL A 98 -6.22 2.68 7.06
C VAL A 98 -6.24 3.38 5.70
N VAL A 99 -7.46 3.58 5.18
CA VAL A 99 -7.67 4.25 3.89
C VAL A 99 -7.79 5.77 4.08
N GLY A 100 -7.37 6.54 3.07
CA GLY A 100 -7.39 8.00 3.14
C GLY A 100 -8.81 8.57 3.05
N THR A 101 -9.66 7.99 2.20
CA THR A 101 -11.08 8.32 2.08
C THR A 101 -11.90 7.21 2.73
N ALA A 102 -12.45 7.47 3.92
CA ALA A 102 -13.16 6.47 4.72
C ALA A 102 -14.63 6.29 4.35
N SER A 103 -15.23 7.25 3.65
CA SER A 103 -16.61 7.17 3.15
C SER A 103 -16.82 8.11 1.97
N TYR A 104 -17.87 7.88 1.20
CA TYR A 104 -18.29 8.78 0.12
C TYR A 104 -19.78 8.70 -0.13
N ASP A 105 -20.31 9.72 -0.79
CA ASP A 105 -21.67 9.77 -1.27
C ASP A 105 -21.71 9.38 -2.76
N HIS A 106 -22.36 8.27 -3.06
CA HIS A 106 -22.51 7.79 -4.43
C HIS A 106 -23.60 8.59 -5.14
N SER A 107 -23.21 9.31 -6.18
CA SER A 107 -24.11 10.10 -7.00
C SER A 107 -24.67 9.29 -8.18
N ASN A 108 -25.83 9.68 -8.67
CA ASN A 108 -26.51 8.98 -9.77
C ASN A 108 -25.83 9.11 -11.15
N ALA A 109 -24.82 9.91 -11.32
CA ALA A 109 -23.93 10.04 -12.51
C ALA A 109 -24.53 9.52 -13.84
N LYS A 110 -25.78 9.92 -14.18
CA LYS A 110 -26.55 9.39 -15.31
C LYS A 110 -25.83 9.47 -16.65
N GLY A 111 -25.07 10.54 -16.88
CA GLY A 111 -24.29 10.76 -18.10
C GLY A 111 -23.00 9.93 -18.16
N ASN A 112 -22.65 9.19 -17.12
CA ASN A 112 -21.42 8.41 -17.00
C ASN A 112 -21.67 6.98 -16.50
N ASN A 113 -22.77 6.35 -16.89
CA ASN A 113 -23.14 4.99 -16.52
C ASN A 113 -23.04 4.73 -15.00
N ASN A 114 -23.49 5.69 -14.19
CA ASN A 114 -23.41 5.61 -12.72
C ASN A 114 -21.97 5.46 -12.17
N LEU A 115 -20.94 5.78 -12.96
CA LEU A 115 -19.56 5.68 -12.57
C LEU A 115 -19.18 6.86 -11.67
N ASN A 116 -18.81 6.57 -10.44
CA ASN A 116 -18.22 7.51 -9.50
C ASN A 116 -16.73 7.22 -9.37
N THR A 117 -15.91 8.22 -9.67
CA THR A 117 -14.45 8.15 -9.52
C THR A 117 -14.05 8.91 -8.27
N LEU A 118 -13.29 8.26 -7.41
CA LEU A 118 -12.81 8.86 -6.17
C LEU A 118 -11.31 8.65 -5.98
N SER A 119 -10.69 9.58 -5.26
CA SER A 119 -9.30 9.48 -4.86
C SER A 119 -9.20 8.68 -3.57
N GLN A 120 -8.32 7.68 -3.56
CA GLN A 120 -8.06 6.83 -2.41
C GLN A 120 -6.57 6.75 -2.13
N SER A 121 -6.19 6.41 -0.91
CA SER A 121 -4.83 6.08 -0.52
C SER A 121 -4.84 5.02 0.58
N VAL A 122 -3.72 4.32 0.77
CA VAL A 122 -3.53 3.38 1.88
C VAL A 122 -2.26 3.77 2.64
N ASN A 123 -2.28 3.61 3.95
CA ASN A 123 -1.17 4.03 4.82
C ASN A 123 -0.21 2.88 5.17
N GLU A 124 -0.43 1.67 4.65
CA GLU A 124 0.35 0.48 5.01
C GLU A 124 0.93 -0.21 3.76
N VAL A 125 2.07 -0.87 3.93
CA VAL A 125 2.74 -1.69 2.91
C VAL A 125 1.95 -2.96 2.67
N GLY A 126 1.90 -3.41 1.42
CA GLY A 126 1.24 -4.67 1.11
C GLY A 126 0.45 -4.67 -0.19
N VAL A 127 -0.39 -5.67 -0.29
CA VAL A 127 -1.42 -5.82 -1.32
C VAL A 127 -2.77 -5.89 -0.60
N PHE A 128 -3.74 -5.10 -1.05
CA PHE A 128 -5.05 -4.98 -0.41
C PHE A 128 -6.17 -5.11 -1.42
N ARG A 129 -7.34 -5.57 -0.96
CA ARG A 129 -8.61 -5.34 -1.66
C ARG A 129 -9.25 -4.09 -1.08
N MET A 130 -9.75 -3.21 -1.93
CA MET A 130 -10.55 -2.07 -1.50
C MET A 130 -11.98 -2.54 -1.25
N THR A 131 -12.60 -2.06 -0.19
CA THR A 131 -13.96 -2.43 0.19
C THR A 131 -14.89 -1.23 0.17
N ALA A 132 -16.15 -1.46 -0.19
CA ALA A 132 -17.23 -0.48 -0.05
C ALA A 132 -18.41 -1.17 0.64
N THR A 133 -18.84 -0.60 1.75
CA THR A 133 -19.92 -1.12 2.58
C THR A 133 -21.04 -0.10 2.67
N PRO A 134 -22.14 -0.30 1.93
CA PRO A 134 -23.34 0.51 2.05
C PRO A 134 -23.91 0.44 3.47
N PRO A 135 -24.56 1.52 3.96
CA PRO A 135 -25.21 1.50 5.26
C PRO A 135 -26.36 0.47 5.28
N ALA A 136 -26.50 -0.22 6.40
CA ALA A 136 -27.61 -1.16 6.61
C ALA A 136 -28.96 -0.43 6.48
N ALA A 137 -29.90 -1.03 5.76
CA ALA A 137 -31.22 -0.45 5.47
C ALA A 137 -31.16 0.96 4.83
N GLY A 138 -30.02 1.34 4.24
CA GLY A 138 -29.79 2.69 3.70
C GLY A 138 -30.49 2.99 2.40
N TYR A 139 -30.99 1.99 1.69
CA TYR A 139 -31.68 2.15 0.40
C TYR A 139 -33.14 1.71 0.49
N PHE A 140 -34.06 2.65 0.77
CA PHE A 140 -35.50 2.38 0.95
C PHE A 140 -35.79 1.23 1.94
N ASN A 141 -35.11 1.22 3.09
CA ASN A 141 -35.13 0.15 4.11
C ASN A 141 -34.57 -1.21 3.66
N ASP A 142 -33.91 -1.26 2.51
CA ASP A 142 -33.18 -2.44 2.05
C ASP A 142 -31.66 -2.24 2.17
N THR A 143 -30.91 -3.33 2.23
CA THR A 143 -29.45 -3.32 2.33
C THR A 143 -28.82 -3.77 1.02
N ILE A 144 -27.95 -2.91 0.46
CA ILE A 144 -27.13 -3.27 -0.69
C ILE A 144 -25.90 -4.02 -0.19
N PRO A 145 -25.55 -5.18 -0.78
CA PRO A 145 -24.37 -5.95 -0.35
C PRO A 145 -23.08 -5.16 -0.41
N ALA A 146 -22.19 -5.41 0.56
CA ALA A 146 -20.82 -4.91 0.52
C ALA A 146 -20.06 -5.50 -0.67
N ALA A 147 -19.15 -4.73 -1.22
CA ALA A 147 -18.33 -5.12 -2.37
C ALA A 147 -16.84 -5.00 -2.07
N THR A 148 -16.04 -5.81 -2.77
CA THR A 148 -14.58 -5.78 -2.71
C THR A 148 -13.99 -5.73 -4.10
N SER A 149 -12.87 -5.03 -4.26
CA SER A 149 -12.13 -4.99 -5.52
C SER A 149 -11.28 -6.24 -5.74
N VAL A 150 -10.72 -6.36 -6.95
CA VAL A 150 -9.53 -7.20 -7.16
C VAL A 150 -8.36 -6.72 -6.28
N PRO A 151 -7.31 -7.55 -6.03
CA PRO A 151 -6.14 -7.11 -5.29
C PRO A 151 -5.44 -5.91 -5.96
N VAL A 152 -5.09 -4.92 -5.15
CA VAL A 152 -4.43 -3.67 -5.53
C VAL A 152 -3.12 -3.55 -4.78
N GLY A 153 -2.07 -3.14 -5.43
CA GLY A 153 -0.73 -2.99 -4.86
C GLY A 153 0.32 -3.37 -5.89
N ARG A 154 1.53 -3.54 -5.56
CA ARG A 154 2.20 -3.56 -4.25
C ARG A 154 2.48 -2.13 -3.76
N PHE A 155 1.98 -1.81 -2.58
CA PHE A 155 2.33 -0.57 -1.91
C PHE A 155 3.66 -0.73 -1.18
N VAL A 156 4.50 0.31 -1.23
CA VAL A 156 5.83 0.34 -0.60
C VAL A 156 5.94 1.51 0.37
N PRO A 157 6.91 1.54 1.30
CA PRO A 157 7.06 2.67 2.21
C PRO A 157 7.17 4.01 1.46
N TRP A 158 6.67 5.08 2.06
CA TRP A 158 6.90 6.44 1.56
C TRP A 158 8.38 6.81 1.62
N GLY A 159 9.05 6.40 2.70
CA GLY A 159 10.46 6.63 2.92
C GLY A 159 10.97 5.91 4.15
N PHE A 160 12.23 6.16 4.46
CA PHE A 160 12.91 5.61 5.63
C PHE A 160 13.39 6.75 6.52
N ASN A 161 13.35 6.51 7.84
CA ASN A 161 13.83 7.46 8.84
C ASN A 161 14.90 6.80 9.70
N LEU A 162 16.08 7.41 9.75
CA LEU A 162 17.10 7.07 10.73
C LEU A 162 16.67 7.61 12.09
N VAL A 163 16.36 6.71 13.02
CA VAL A 163 15.93 7.07 14.38
C VAL A 163 17.14 7.32 15.26
N SER A 164 18.14 6.44 15.17
CA SER A 164 19.40 6.54 15.89
C SER A 164 20.52 5.92 15.09
N GLY A 165 21.71 6.47 15.23
CA GLY A 165 22.94 5.91 14.67
C GLY A 165 24.12 6.32 15.52
N THR A 166 24.93 5.34 15.94
CA THR A 166 26.13 5.56 16.73
C THR A 166 27.25 4.68 16.21
N VAL A 167 28.41 5.28 16.04
CA VAL A 167 29.66 4.59 15.76
C VAL A 167 30.56 4.80 16.97
N THR A 168 31.01 3.69 17.59
CA THR A 168 31.87 3.70 18.75
C THR A 168 33.27 3.24 18.35
N PRO A 169 34.26 4.14 18.34
CA PRO A 169 35.63 3.75 18.06
C PRO A 169 36.16 2.70 19.04
N ALA A 170 37.13 1.86 18.58
CA ALA A 170 37.67 0.80 19.38
C ALA A 170 38.72 1.27 20.43
N CYS A 171 39.34 2.43 20.19
CA CYS A 171 40.42 2.97 21.03
C CYS A 171 40.17 4.46 21.32
N GLY A 172 39.34 4.77 22.33
CA GLY A 172 39.01 6.17 22.64
C GLY A 172 38.35 6.88 21.46
N ASP A 173 39.07 7.79 20.81
CA ASP A 173 38.54 8.61 19.71
C ASP A 173 38.86 8.05 18.31
N PHE A 174 39.50 6.89 18.20
CA PHE A 174 39.89 6.32 16.90
C PHE A 174 39.80 4.78 16.90
N SER A 175 39.88 4.21 15.70
CA SER A 175 40.07 2.78 15.46
C SER A 175 41.24 2.58 14.51
N TYR A 176 42.08 1.56 14.76
CA TYR A 176 43.07 1.18 13.78
C TYR A 176 42.43 0.60 12.53
N MET A 177 43.11 0.74 11.40
CA MET A 177 42.69 0.10 10.16
C MET A 177 42.53 -1.40 10.36
N SER A 178 41.44 -1.98 9.88
CA SER A 178 41.00 -3.36 10.10
C SER A 178 40.66 -3.74 11.54
N GLN A 179 40.67 -2.80 12.48
CA GLN A 179 40.17 -3.02 13.83
C GLN A 179 38.66 -2.92 13.84
N PRO A 180 37.94 -3.87 14.47
CA PRO A 180 36.48 -3.75 14.62
C PRO A 180 36.12 -2.56 15.50
N PHE A 181 35.10 -1.79 15.07
CA PHE A 181 34.47 -0.71 15.83
C PHE A 181 32.98 -0.98 15.98
N GLY A 182 32.40 -0.47 17.06
CA GLY A 182 30.97 -0.66 17.35
C GLY A 182 30.09 0.16 16.42
N VAL A 183 28.99 -0.44 15.97
CA VAL A 183 27.92 0.23 15.21
C VAL A 183 26.59 -0.14 15.82
N GLN A 184 25.76 0.86 16.11
CA GLN A 184 24.40 0.68 16.52
C GLN A 184 23.52 1.63 15.72
N THR A 185 22.44 1.11 15.13
CA THR A 185 21.52 1.92 14.33
C THR A 185 20.12 1.36 14.34
N THR A 186 19.13 2.25 14.29
CA THR A 186 17.71 1.94 14.13
C THR A 186 17.15 2.74 12.98
N VAL A 187 16.59 2.05 11.99
CA VAL A 187 15.92 2.65 10.83
C VAL A 187 14.47 2.19 10.78
N GLN A 188 13.56 3.08 10.44
CA GLN A 188 12.14 2.80 10.34
C GLN A 188 11.62 3.10 8.93
N ALA A 189 10.85 2.16 8.40
CA ALA A 189 10.05 2.36 7.18
C ALA A 189 8.78 3.15 7.55
N ARG A 190 8.53 4.26 6.87
CA ARG A 190 7.47 5.22 7.21
C ARG A 190 6.49 5.42 6.05
N ASN A 191 5.23 5.65 6.39
CA ASN A 191 4.23 6.15 5.46
C ASN A 191 4.33 7.69 5.35
N ARG A 192 3.55 8.27 4.43
CA ARG A 192 3.55 9.73 4.18
C ARG A 192 3.17 10.56 5.42
N GLN A 193 2.36 10.02 6.32
CA GLN A 193 1.93 10.66 7.56
C GLN A 193 2.96 10.49 8.69
N GLY A 194 4.07 9.80 8.44
CA GLY A 194 5.13 9.54 9.41
C GLY A 194 4.89 8.33 10.32
N GLY A 195 3.83 7.56 10.12
CA GLY A 195 3.59 6.30 10.82
C GLY A 195 4.52 5.19 10.34
N ILE A 196 4.85 4.23 11.21
CA ILE A 196 5.64 3.03 10.82
C ILE A 196 4.76 2.12 9.97
N THR A 197 5.32 1.62 8.87
CA THR A 197 4.66 0.63 8.02
C THR A 197 4.98 -0.77 8.53
N GLN A 198 4.07 -1.34 9.34
CA GLN A 198 4.30 -2.59 10.07
C GLN A 198 4.42 -3.82 9.16
N ASN A 199 3.79 -3.79 8.00
CA ASN A 199 3.87 -4.86 7.00
C ASN A 199 5.19 -4.87 6.20
N TYR A 200 6.11 -3.94 6.51
CA TYR A 200 7.42 -3.91 5.86
C TYR A 200 8.36 -4.92 6.54
N HIS A 201 8.20 -6.20 6.17
CA HIS A 201 9.01 -7.33 6.62
C HIS A 201 9.04 -8.42 5.53
N ASP A 202 9.87 -9.44 5.69
CA ASP A 202 10.04 -10.58 4.79
C ASP A 202 10.12 -10.16 3.30
N ALA A 203 9.35 -10.77 2.42
CA ALA A 203 9.36 -10.50 0.97
C ALA A 203 8.95 -9.06 0.58
N PHE A 204 8.27 -8.33 1.48
CA PHE A 204 7.91 -6.93 1.27
C PHE A 204 9.03 -5.97 1.65
N ALA A 205 9.99 -6.39 2.48
CA ALA A 205 11.13 -5.59 2.91
C ALA A 205 12.36 -5.84 2.00
N ARG A 206 12.52 -5.03 0.98
CA ARG A 206 13.60 -5.14 -0.01
C ARG A 206 14.72 -4.13 0.18
N GLY A 207 14.61 -3.24 1.16
CA GLY A 207 15.65 -2.27 1.51
C GLY A 207 16.77 -2.92 2.30
N THR A 208 18.01 -2.57 1.97
CA THR A 208 19.21 -2.97 2.70
C THR A 208 19.81 -1.74 3.37
N LEU A 209 20.37 -1.94 4.57
CA LEU A 209 21.13 -0.90 5.24
C LEU A 209 22.61 -1.05 4.87
N SER A 210 23.28 0.07 4.66
CA SER A 210 24.71 0.10 4.41
C SER A 210 25.37 1.25 5.16
N LEU A 211 26.60 1.05 5.61
CA LEU A 211 27.47 2.14 6.03
C LEU A 211 28.10 2.78 4.79
N VAL A 212 28.15 4.10 4.78
CA VAL A 212 28.84 4.88 3.75
C VAL A 212 30.04 5.56 4.40
N ALA A 213 31.21 5.42 3.79
CA ALA A 213 32.39 6.12 4.24
C ALA A 213 32.35 7.57 3.76
N ALA A 214 32.19 8.51 4.69
CA ALA A 214 32.33 9.94 4.39
C ALA A 214 33.82 10.26 4.19
N ASN A 215 34.16 10.79 3.00
CA ASN A 215 35.50 11.23 2.68
C ASN A 215 35.50 12.74 2.40
N ASP A 216 36.14 13.48 3.30
CA ASP A 216 36.18 14.94 3.23
C ASP A 216 37.35 15.49 2.37
N GLN A 217 38.28 14.64 1.91
CA GLN A 217 39.51 15.12 1.29
C GLN A 217 39.58 15.02 -0.24
N ASP A 218 39.35 13.83 -0.79
CA ASP A 218 39.54 13.59 -2.23
C ASP A 218 38.26 13.23 -2.98
N GLY A 219 37.13 13.15 -2.27
CA GLY A 219 35.83 12.78 -2.84
C GLY A 219 35.73 11.32 -3.31
N VAL A 220 36.72 10.48 -3.03
CA VAL A 220 36.69 9.08 -3.43
C VAL A 220 35.83 8.27 -2.47
N ASP A 221 34.79 7.62 -2.98
CA ASP A 221 33.97 6.67 -2.20
C ASP A 221 34.80 5.44 -1.81
N ARG A 222 34.92 5.22 -0.51
CA ARG A 222 35.61 4.07 0.08
C ARG A 222 34.67 3.16 0.85
N SER A 223 33.38 3.27 0.64
CA SER A 223 32.35 2.45 1.33
C SER A 223 32.52 0.96 1.08
N ASN A 224 33.12 0.57 -0.05
CA ASN A 224 33.46 -0.80 -0.38
C ASN A 224 34.51 -1.44 0.56
N ARG A 225 35.15 -0.63 1.42
CA ARG A 225 36.12 -1.09 2.44
C ARG A 225 35.47 -1.34 3.80
N LEU A 226 34.19 -0.99 3.97
CA LEU A 226 33.42 -1.25 5.18
C LEU A 226 32.82 -2.65 5.15
N ASP A 227 32.84 -3.36 6.28
CA ASP A 227 32.06 -4.58 6.41
C ASP A 227 30.56 -4.26 6.27
N PRO A 228 29.80 -5.08 5.52
CA PRO A 228 28.38 -4.83 5.33
C PRO A 228 27.58 -5.00 6.62
N LEU A 229 26.54 -4.22 6.79
CA LEU A 229 25.54 -4.44 7.83
C LEU A 229 24.58 -5.53 7.37
N VAL A 230 24.45 -6.59 8.15
CA VAL A 230 23.45 -7.63 7.89
C VAL A 230 22.27 -7.37 8.81
N THR A 231 21.18 -6.92 8.26
CA THR A 231 19.96 -6.58 8.99
C THR A 231 18.75 -7.27 8.39
N SER A 232 17.75 -7.52 9.22
CA SER A 232 16.41 -7.92 8.81
C SER A 232 15.40 -6.87 9.26
N TRP A 233 14.31 -6.74 8.50
CA TRP A 233 13.20 -5.88 8.84
C TRP A 233 12.15 -6.66 9.63
N SER A 234 11.68 -6.10 10.73
CA SER A 234 10.60 -6.64 11.53
C SER A 234 9.60 -5.52 11.84
N ALA A 235 8.35 -5.69 11.44
CA ALA A 235 7.29 -4.69 11.65
C ALA A 235 7.70 -3.26 11.26
N GLY A 236 8.38 -3.10 10.11
CA GLY A 236 8.82 -1.82 9.59
C GLY A 236 10.05 -1.22 10.27
N VAL A 237 10.72 -1.96 11.14
CA VAL A 237 11.93 -1.52 11.85
C VAL A 237 13.09 -2.44 11.50
N ALA A 238 14.25 -1.85 11.25
CA ALA A 238 15.51 -2.55 11.15
C ALA A 238 16.47 -2.02 12.22
N ASP A 239 16.83 -2.89 13.14
CA ASP A 239 17.83 -2.64 14.18
C ASP A 239 19.12 -3.38 13.86
N PHE A 240 20.22 -2.70 14.03
CA PHE A 240 21.54 -3.30 13.96
C PHE A 240 22.33 -2.92 15.21
N THR A 241 22.89 -3.92 15.87
CA THR A 241 23.89 -3.75 16.92
C THR A 241 25.00 -4.77 16.68
N GLY A 242 26.20 -4.28 16.36
CA GLY A 242 27.30 -5.15 16.00
C GLY A 242 28.59 -4.37 15.77
N GLN A 243 29.44 -4.94 14.97
CA GLN A 243 30.74 -4.36 14.64
C GLN A 243 30.89 -4.27 13.11
N SER A 244 31.61 -3.25 12.67
CA SER A 244 32.12 -3.13 11.31
C SER A 244 33.61 -2.87 11.35
N ARG A 245 34.25 -2.95 10.21
CA ARG A 245 35.69 -2.66 10.06
C ARG A 245 35.93 -1.89 8.80
N PHE A 246 36.87 -0.99 8.84
CA PHE A 246 37.38 -0.35 7.63
C PHE A 246 38.63 -1.13 7.17
N MET A 247 38.46 -1.96 6.14
CA MET A 247 39.48 -2.90 5.70
C MET A 247 40.63 -2.19 4.95
N ARG A 248 41.84 -2.66 5.16
CA ARG A 248 42.97 -2.30 4.34
C ARG A 248 42.90 -3.02 3.00
N LEU A 249 42.78 -2.28 1.91
CA LEU A 249 42.97 -2.84 0.57
C LEU A 249 44.48 -2.99 0.32
N ARG A 250 44.89 -4.14 -0.20
CA ARG A 250 46.20 -4.28 -0.79
C ARG A 250 46.15 -3.73 -2.20
N GLU A 251 46.64 -2.52 -2.40
CA GLU A 251 46.90 -2.01 -3.74
C GLU A 251 48.19 -2.67 -4.24
N LEU A 252 48.13 -3.29 -5.42
CA LEU A 252 49.29 -3.92 -6.06
C LEU A 252 50.27 -2.89 -6.62
N THR A 253 49.85 -1.63 -6.75
CA THR A 253 50.66 -0.49 -7.17
C THR A 253 50.23 0.76 -6.36
N PRO A 254 50.95 1.04 -5.23
CA PRO A 254 50.65 2.23 -4.44
C PRO A 254 51.12 3.48 -5.17
N THR A 255 50.22 4.26 -5.70
CA THR A 255 50.42 5.69 -6.05
C THR A 255 49.96 6.55 -4.88
N LEU A 256 50.43 6.28 -3.67
CA LEU A 256 50.13 7.11 -2.51
C LEU A 256 50.98 8.38 -2.59
N THR A 257 50.38 9.50 -3.01
CA THR A 257 50.99 10.81 -2.98
C THR A 257 50.82 11.51 -1.62
N ALA A 258 49.95 11.00 -0.75
CA ALA A 258 49.74 11.47 0.62
C ALA A 258 49.23 10.32 1.53
N PRO A 259 49.46 10.39 2.85
CA PRO A 259 48.83 9.46 3.77
C PRO A 259 47.32 9.57 3.74
N GLU A 260 46.60 8.43 3.80
CA GLU A 260 45.15 8.42 3.96
C GLU A 260 44.82 9.07 5.31
N GLU A 261 44.01 10.14 5.27
CA GLU A 261 43.48 10.68 6.51
C GLU A 261 42.39 9.76 7.08
N PRO A 262 42.22 9.77 8.42
CA PRO A 262 41.18 8.99 9.05
C PRO A 262 39.79 9.46 8.59
N LEU A 263 38.89 8.54 8.43
CA LEU A 263 37.48 8.84 8.20
C LEU A 263 36.94 9.68 9.35
N ARG A 264 36.45 10.88 9.06
CA ARG A 264 35.90 11.81 10.08
C ARG A 264 34.46 11.52 10.41
N ALA A 265 33.72 10.88 9.49
CA ALA A 265 32.33 10.53 9.68
C ALA A 265 31.96 9.27 8.91
N LEU A 266 30.99 8.53 9.43
CA LEU A 266 30.26 7.47 8.73
C LEU A 266 28.81 7.94 8.56
N GLN A 267 28.24 7.69 7.38
CA GLN A 267 26.84 7.97 7.08
C GLN A 267 26.07 6.66 6.95
N LEU A 268 24.83 6.66 7.41
CA LEU A 268 23.87 5.57 7.31
C LEU A 268 22.83 5.84 6.24
#